data_54fdbcfcaf5e09face7bb48864e58f8b
#
_entry.id   54fdbcfcaf5e09face7bb48864e58f8b
#
_cell.length_a   1.000
_cell.length_b   1.000
_cell.length_c   1.000
_cell.angle_alpha   90.00
_cell.angle_beta   90.00
_cell.angle_gamma   90.00
#
_symmetry.space_group_name_H-M   'P 1'
#
loop_
_entity.id
_entity.type
_entity.pdbx_description
1 polymer ?
#
loop_
_entity_poly.entity_id
_entity_poly.type
_entity_poly.pdbx_seq_one_letter_code
_entity_poly.pdbx_strand_id
1 'polypeptide(L)'
;MREFNRFAAIAAVASCLCACAAAPQRPAHLSAQQLTQVLPLTVSEAVPQKELLAQSTYEVPNVQTFPVGAAPIVPVALGGALGMFIVNSAEKASAERFAKAHVVPVQTALAGYDATANVRRSIGDALAADPSVFAAVTPIDHVPASAAGGHHAIAVASYALTPDFSAVQVSLSLQIFDGGSKPTYVNRYVFQSARKTLAPKTAEDVRQSIDEEDRRYAALDVNAQIARANALGRSTEGARLRTAILAEQNEHRLRMASARKSVWDADASAQRLAAMWAEDGGVAVKRALQESGPILEHLIDLDLKAPVQTGDIPVSGKQIAGDAERCVLMRRDGSLISLATKDSYVDATPKLGPEVRMPVSAAR
;
A
#
# COMPACT_ATOMS: atom_id res chain seq x y z
N MET A 1 -40.44 22.81 -8.67
CA MET A 1 -40.10 21.35 -8.65
C MET A 1 -38.67 21.00 -9.13
N ARG A 2 -37.87 21.91 -9.70
CA ARG A 2 -36.47 21.59 -10.12
C ARG A 2 -35.40 21.80 -9.04
N GLU A 3 -35.70 22.54 -8.00
CA GLU A 3 -34.71 22.80 -6.92
C GLU A 3 -34.70 21.70 -5.84
N PHE A 4 -35.81 21.00 -5.62
CA PHE A 4 -35.90 19.91 -4.64
C PHE A 4 -35.03 18.69 -4.99
N ASN A 5 -34.79 18.42 -6.29
CA ASN A 5 -33.95 17.31 -6.73
C ASN A 5 -32.45 17.55 -6.53
N ARG A 6 -32.01 18.80 -6.39
CA ARG A 6 -30.57 19.09 -6.15
C ARG A 6 -30.16 18.82 -4.70
N PHE A 7 -31.05 19.09 -3.75
CA PHE A 7 -30.78 18.79 -2.32
C PHE A 7 -30.80 17.28 -2.02
N ALA A 8 -31.65 16.51 -2.68
CA ALA A 8 -31.68 15.06 -2.54
C ALA A 8 -30.40 14.38 -3.07
N ALA A 9 -29.81 14.89 -4.15
CA ALA A 9 -28.54 14.37 -4.69
C ALA A 9 -27.34 14.64 -3.76
N ILE A 10 -27.32 15.81 -3.11
CA ILE A 10 -26.24 16.17 -2.15
C ILE A 10 -26.35 15.35 -0.87
N ALA A 11 -27.55 15.06 -0.39
CA ALA A 11 -27.78 14.22 0.79
C ALA A 11 -27.39 12.75 0.54
N ALA A 12 -27.59 12.23 -0.68
CA ALA A 12 -27.19 10.87 -1.06
C ALA A 12 -25.66 10.69 -1.12
N VAL A 13 -24.93 11.73 -1.60
CA VAL A 13 -23.46 11.69 -1.64
C VAL A 13 -22.86 11.79 -0.23
N ALA A 14 -23.47 12.57 0.66
CA ALA A 14 -23.01 12.68 2.07
C ALA A 14 -23.22 11.36 2.83
N SER A 15 -24.25 10.60 2.53
CA SER A 15 -24.52 9.30 3.17
C SER A 15 -23.55 8.20 2.73
N CYS A 16 -23.00 8.26 1.52
CA CYS A 16 -21.96 7.34 1.04
C CYS A 16 -20.58 7.60 1.66
N LEU A 17 -20.30 8.81 2.12
CA LEU A 17 -19.01 9.18 2.71
C LEU A 17 -18.84 8.71 4.16
N CYS A 18 -19.93 8.43 4.88
CA CYS A 18 -19.90 7.89 6.24
C CYS A 18 -19.67 6.39 6.33
N ALA A 19 -19.70 5.65 5.21
CA ALA A 19 -19.56 4.20 5.20
C ALA A 19 -18.11 3.69 5.21
N CYS A 20 -17.11 4.57 5.15
CA CYS A 20 -15.70 4.17 4.98
C CYS A 20 -14.86 4.12 6.26
N ALA A 21 -15.46 4.28 7.44
CA ALA A 21 -14.74 4.22 8.72
C ALA A 21 -15.17 3.06 9.62
N ALA A 22 -15.73 1.98 9.05
CA ALA A 22 -15.85 0.74 9.81
C ALA A 22 -14.42 0.23 10.07
N ALA A 23 -14.03 0.18 11.34
CA ALA A 23 -12.81 -0.52 11.75
C ALA A 23 -12.82 -1.90 11.07
N PRO A 24 -11.68 -2.37 10.53
CA PRO A 24 -11.63 -3.67 9.89
C PRO A 24 -12.15 -4.69 10.90
N GLN A 25 -13.32 -5.24 10.61
CA GLN A 25 -13.87 -6.33 11.41
C GLN A 25 -12.87 -7.48 11.27
N ARG A 26 -12.42 -8.04 12.40
CA ARG A 26 -11.65 -9.28 12.38
C ARG A 26 -12.44 -10.28 11.52
N PRO A 27 -11.80 -10.96 10.57
CA PRO A 27 -12.46 -12.03 9.87
C PRO A 27 -13.01 -12.99 10.94
N ALA A 28 -14.23 -13.42 10.79
CA ALA A 28 -14.80 -14.44 11.65
C ALA A 28 -13.96 -15.70 11.43
N HIS A 29 -13.10 -16.06 12.39
CA HIS A 29 -12.42 -17.34 12.33
C HIS A 29 -13.47 -18.44 12.37
N LEU A 30 -13.42 -19.31 11.38
CA LEU A 30 -14.26 -20.50 11.42
C LEU A 30 -13.78 -21.37 12.60
N SER A 31 -14.72 -21.76 13.46
CA SER A 31 -14.41 -22.75 14.49
C SER A 31 -14.03 -24.07 13.82
N ALA A 32 -13.29 -24.93 14.51
CA ALA A 32 -12.93 -26.26 14.00
C ALA A 32 -14.19 -27.06 13.57
N GLN A 33 -15.32 -26.88 14.25
CA GLN A 33 -16.58 -27.50 13.91
C GLN A 33 -17.19 -26.94 12.61
N GLN A 34 -17.09 -25.63 12.38
CA GLN A 34 -17.54 -25.01 11.12
C GLN A 34 -16.65 -25.43 9.95
N LEU A 35 -15.32 -25.47 10.15
CA LEU A 35 -14.39 -25.98 9.15
C LEU A 35 -14.72 -27.42 8.73
N THR A 36 -14.99 -28.30 9.70
CA THR A 36 -15.37 -29.69 9.41
C THR A 36 -16.67 -29.81 8.61
N GLN A 37 -17.55 -28.83 8.71
CA GLN A 37 -18.83 -28.83 7.98
C GLN A 37 -18.73 -28.31 6.55
N VAL A 38 -17.77 -27.41 6.29
CA VAL A 38 -17.60 -26.77 4.97
C VAL A 38 -16.52 -27.41 4.11
N LEU A 39 -15.56 -28.10 4.71
CA LEU A 39 -14.48 -28.78 3.99
C LEU A 39 -14.92 -30.16 3.46
N PRO A 40 -14.41 -30.61 2.31
CA PRO A 40 -13.51 -29.88 1.41
C PRO A 40 -14.25 -28.89 0.50
N LEU A 41 -13.58 -27.81 0.10
CA LEU A 41 -14.11 -26.72 -0.72
C LEU A 41 -13.74 -26.87 -2.20
N THR A 42 -14.61 -26.43 -3.09
CA THR A 42 -14.20 -26.07 -4.46
C THR A 42 -13.73 -24.64 -4.46
N VAL A 43 -12.54 -24.35 -4.98
CA VAL A 43 -11.97 -23.01 -5.01
C VAL A 43 -11.85 -22.47 -6.44
N SER A 44 -12.33 -21.23 -6.64
CA SER A 44 -12.09 -20.45 -7.85
C SER A 44 -10.91 -19.52 -7.61
N GLU A 45 -9.84 -19.70 -8.40
CA GLU A 45 -8.60 -18.95 -8.26
C GLU A 45 -8.48 -17.89 -9.35
N ALA A 46 -8.16 -16.64 -8.97
CA ALA A 46 -7.95 -15.52 -9.88
C ALA A 46 -6.63 -14.78 -9.60
N VAL A 47 -5.93 -14.42 -10.69
CA VAL A 47 -4.81 -13.47 -10.67
C VAL A 47 -5.15 -12.34 -11.66
N PRO A 48 -5.83 -11.28 -11.22
CA PRO A 48 -6.41 -10.28 -12.12
C PRO A 48 -5.39 -9.34 -12.75
N GLN A 49 -4.18 -9.25 -12.21
CA GLN A 49 -3.14 -8.39 -12.75
C GLN A 49 -2.34 -9.07 -13.87
N LYS A 50 -1.78 -8.27 -14.79
CA LYS A 50 -1.03 -8.74 -15.97
C LYS A 50 0.46 -8.49 -15.88
N GLU A 51 0.91 -7.65 -14.97
CA GLU A 51 2.32 -7.24 -14.82
C GLU A 51 2.67 -7.01 -13.36
N LEU A 52 3.97 -7.03 -13.04
CA LEU A 52 4.45 -6.67 -11.71
C LEU A 52 4.17 -5.19 -11.47
N LEU A 53 3.53 -4.91 -10.35
CA LEU A 53 3.27 -3.55 -9.88
C LEU A 53 4.22 -3.18 -8.75
N ALA A 54 4.27 -1.91 -8.38
CA ALA A 54 4.78 -1.46 -7.09
C ALA A 54 3.62 -0.92 -6.27
N GLN A 55 3.60 -1.29 -5.00
CA GLN A 55 2.61 -0.77 -4.06
C GLN A 55 2.91 0.70 -3.77
N SER A 56 1.89 1.47 -3.46
CA SER A 56 2.02 2.85 -3.04
C SER A 56 1.47 3.04 -1.64
N THR A 57 2.17 3.82 -0.81
CA THR A 57 1.63 4.29 0.46
C THR A 57 1.64 5.81 0.47
N TYR A 58 0.69 6.39 1.18
CA TYR A 58 0.64 7.83 1.42
C TYR A 58 0.23 8.08 2.86
N GLU A 59 0.64 9.22 3.40
CA GLU A 59 0.23 9.64 4.73
C GLU A 59 -1.14 10.30 4.64
N VAL A 60 -2.10 9.81 5.41
CA VAL A 60 -3.39 10.47 5.60
C VAL A 60 -3.23 11.46 6.76
N PRO A 61 -3.35 12.77 6.52
CA PRO A 61 -3.30 13.76 7.60
C PRO A 61 -4.35 13.43 8.67
N ASN A 62 -3.91 13.33 9.93
CA ASN A 62 -4.81 13.08 11.05
C ASN A 62 -5.54 14.38 11.35
N VAL A 63 -6.74 14.55 10.81
CA VAL A 63 -7.57 15.72 11.11
C VAL A 63 -8.31 15.44 12.40
N GLN A 64 -7.88 16.09 13.48
CA GLN A 64 -8.66 16.14 14.70
C GLN A 64 -10.02 16.77 14.40
N THR A 65 -11.09 16.02 14.65
CA THR A 65 -12.43 16.57 14.69
C THR A 65 -12.49 17.64 15.77
N PHE A 66 -12.72 18.87 15.38
CA PHE A 66 -12.93 19.98 16.33
C PHE A 66 -14.09 19.62 17.28
N PRO A 67 -13.96 19.81 18.59
CA PRO A 67 -15.08 19.62 19.50
C PRO A 67 -16.19 20.61 19.07
N VAL A 68 -17.36 20.06 18.78
CA VAL A 68 -18.57 20.80 18.47
C VAL A 68 -18.99 21.52 19.74
N GLY A 69 -18.65 22.81 19.87
CA GLY A 69 -18.99 23.55 21.07
C GLY A 69 -18.79 25.07 21.01
N ALA A 70 -18.44 25.65 19.87
CA ALA A 70 -18.33 27.11 19.78
C ALA A 70 -18.87 27.62 18.44
N ALA A 71 -20.02 28.25 18.48
CA ALA A 71 -20.66 29.22 17.57
C ALA A 71 -20.65 28.94 16.02
N PRO A 72 -21.69 29.36 15.31
CA PRO A 72 -22.01 28.91 13.98
C PRO A 72 -21.11 29.54 12.90
N ILE A 73 -20.06 28.86 12.49
CA ILE A 73 -19.29 29.22 11.29
C ILE A 73 -19.52 28.12 10.25
N VAL A 74 -20.63 28.24 9.58
CA VAL A 74 -21.12 27.33 8.54
C VAL A 74 -20.21 27.17 7.29
N PRO A 75 -19.28 28.09 6.92
CA PRO A 75 -18.45 27.91 5.72
C PRO A 75 -17.25 26.96 5.89
N VAL A 76 -16.77 26.70 7.11
CA VAL A 76 -15.53 25.94 7.34
C VAL A 76 -15.76 24.42 7.24
N ALA A 77 -16.95 23.95 7.58
CA ALA A 77 -17.25 22.51 7.56
C ALA A 77 -17.30 21.90 6.15
N LEU A 78 -17.80 22.66 5.17
CA LEU A 78 -17.83 22.19 3.77
C LEU A 78 -16.47 22.29 3.09
N GLY A 79 -15.70 23.34 3.38
CA GLY A 79 -14.33 23.48 2.87
C GLY A 79 -13.35 22.46 3.46
N GLY A 80 -13.50 22.10 4.74
CA GLY A 80 -12.64 21.14 5.42
C GLY A 80 -12.75 19.72 4.86
N ALA A 81 -13.96 19.20 4.69
CA ALA A 81 -14.17 17.85 4.18
C ALA A 81 -13.79 17.69 2.69
N LEU A 82 -14.14 18.69 1.87
CA LEU A 82 -13.75 18.71 0.44
C LEU A 82 -12.25 18.96 0.29
N GLY A 83 -11.66 19.84 1.08
CA GLY A 83 -10.22 20.10 1.07
C GLY A 83 -9.40 18.84 1.41
N MET A 84 -9.81 18.08 2.44
CA MET A 84 -9.18 16.81 2.81
C MET A 84 -9.30 15.75 1.72
N PHE A 85 -10.47 15.63 1.09
CA PHE A 85 -10.67 14.68 0.00
C PHE A 85 -9.75 14.99 -1.18
N ILE A 86 -9.58 16.27 -1.52
CA ILE A 86 -8.69 16.73 -2.61
C ILE A 86 -7.23 16.47 -2.25
N VAL A 87 -6.79 16.77 -1.02
CA VAL A 87 -5.41 16.53 -0.57
C VAL A 87 -5.11 15.04 -0.58
N ASN A 88 -5.95 14.21 0.01
CA ASN A 88 -5.75 12.75 0.04
C ASN A 88 -5.74 12.14 -1.36
N SER A 89 -6.57 12.62 -2.27
CA SER A 89 -6.59 12.14 -3.65
C SER A 89 -5.34 12.57 -4.43
N ALA A 90 -4.82 13.78 -4.19
CA ALA A 90 -3.60 14.27 -4.80
C ALA A 90 -2.35 13.53 -4.28
N GLU A 91 -2.26 13.28 -2.99
CA GLU A 91 -1.18 12.50 -2.38
C GLU A 91 -1.20 11.05 -2.86
N LYS A 92 -2.37 10.42 -2.89
CA LYS A 92 -2.55 9.09 -3.45
C LYS A 92 -2.09 9.03 -4.92
N ALA A 93 -2.55 9.97 -5.75
CA ALA A 93 -2.16 10.03 -7.16
C ALA A 93 -0.66 10.30 -7.34
N SER A 94 -0.03 11.05 -6.44
CA SER A 94 1.42 11.25 -6.42
C SER A 94 2.18 9.98 -6.07
N ALA A 95 1.75 9.27 -5.03
CA ALA A 95 2.34 7.99 -4.61
C ALA A 95 2.18 6.90 -5.69
N GLU A 96 1.03 6.84 -6.36
CA GLU A 96 0.81 5.92 -7.48
C GLU A 96 1.70 6.25 -8.68
N ARG A 97 1.88 7.53 -9.01
CA ARG A 97 2.81 7.96 -10.08
C ARG A 97 4.25 7.61 -9.75
N PHE A 98 4.66 7.85 -8.51
CA PHE A 98 5.98 7.48 -8.01
C PHE A 98 6.21 5.97 -8.16
N ALA A 99 5.31 5.14 -7.64
CA ALA A 99 5.40 3.70 -7.74
C ALA A 99 5.47 3.22 -9.20
N LYS A 100 4.61 3.78 -10.06
CA LYS A 100 4.57 3.44 -11.49
C LYS A 100 5.86 3.84 -12.23
N ALA A 101 6.43 4.99 -11.92
CA ALA A 101 7.67 5.44 -12.57
C ALA A 101 8.86 4.54 -12.22
N HIS A 102 8.97 4.14 -10.95
CA HIS A 102 10.13 3.37 -10.47
C HIS A 102 10.05 1.86 -10.74
N VAL A 103 8.87 1.28 -11.01
CA VAL A 103 8.76 -0.15 -11.33
C VAL A 103 9.17 -0.48 -12.78
N VAL A 104 9.18 0.49 -13.68
CA VAL A 104 9.46 0.28 -15.12
C VAL A 104 10.75 -0.49 -15.41
N PRO A 105 11.90 -0.22 -14.77
CA PRO A 105 13.12 -1.00 -15.01
C PRO A 105 12.93 -2.49 -14.73
N VAL A 106 12.19 -2.83 -13.68
CA VAL A 106 11.91 -4.23 -13.30
C VAL A 106 10.95 -4.88 -14.29
N GLN A 107 9.90 -4.17 -14.71
CA GLN A 107 8.98 -4.65 -15.75
C GLN A 107 9.72 -4.91 -17.07
N THR A 108 10.64 -4.03 -17.45
CA THR A 108 11.48 -4.18 -18.64
C THR A 108 12.39 -5.42 -18.52
N ALA A 109 13.00 -5.65 -17.37
CA ALA A 109 13.83 -6.83 -17.12
C ALA A 109 13.02 -8.14 -17.12
N LEU A 110 11.73 -8.08 -16.83
CA LEU A 110 10.81 -9.21 -16.91
C LEU A 110 10.16 -9.36 -18.28
N ALA A 111 10.57 -8.59 -19.29
CA ALA A 111 10.01 -8.73 -20.64
C ALA A 111 10.15 -10.16 -21.15
N GLY A 112 9.05 -10.76 -21.63
CA GLY A 112 9.01 -12.15 -22.05
C GLY A 112 8.83 -13.19 -20.94
N TYR A 113 8.82 -12.78 -19.67
CA TYR A 113 8.48 -13.64 -18.54
C TYR A 113 7.01 -13.43 -18.14
N ASP A 114 6.19 -14.46 -18.28
CA ASP A 114 4.80 -14.41 -17.85
C ASP A 114 4.70 -14.60 -16.34
N ALA A 115 4.85 -13.48 -15.60
CA ALA A 115 4.76 -13.45 -14.16
C ALA A 115 3.37 -13.89 -13.66
N THR A 116 2.30 -13.51 -14.39
CA THR A 116 0.92 -13.86 -14.04
C THR A 116 0.68 -15.37 -14.13
N ALA A 117 1.11 -16.01 -15.24
CA ALA A 117 0.99 -17.45 -15.38
C ALA A 117 1.82 -18.22 -14.36
N ASN A 118 3.00 -17.71 -14.00
CA ASN A 118 3.84 -18.34 -12.98
C ASN A 118 3.23 -18.22 -11.58
N VAL A 119 2.73 -17.03 -11.20
CA VAL A 119 2.03 -16.84 -9.91
C VAL A 119 0.76 -17.68 -9.87
N ARG A 120 -0.06 -17.68 -10.93
CA ARG A 120 -1.26 -18.54 -11.04
C ARG A 120 -0.92 -20.00 -10.81
N ARG A 121 0.10 -20.53 -11.48
CA ARG A 121 0.54 -21.91 -11.27
C ARG A 121 0.97 -22.15 -9.83
N SER A 122 1.82 -21.30 -9.28
CA SER A 122 2.33 -21.42 -7.92
C SER A 122 1.21 -21.41 -6.86
N ILE A 123 0.20 -20.55 -7.05
CA ILE A 123 -0.97 -20.49 -6.16
C ILE A 123 -1.90 -21.70 -6.38
N GLY A 124 -2.14 -22.06 -7.64
CA GLY A 124 -2.94 -23.26 -7.96
C GLY A 124 -2.36 -24.53 -7.36
N ASP A 125 -1.03 -24.72 -7.47
CA ASP A 125 -0.32 -25.83 -6.84
C ASP A 125 -0.46 -25.79 -5.30
N ALA A 126 -0.28 -24.62 -4.69
CA ALA A 126 -0.44 -24.43 -3.25
C ALA A 126 -1.86 -24.76 -2.75
N LEU A 127 -2.88 -24.33 -3.48
CA LEU A 127 -4.27 -24.63 -3.14
C LEU A 127 -4.62 -26.12 -3.38
N ALA A 128 -4.04 -26.74 -4.39
CA ALA A 128 -4.28 -28.15 -4.71
C ALA A 128 -3.46 -29.13 -3.84
N ALA A 129 -2.51 -28.64 -3.04
CA ALA A 129 -1.59 -29.47 -2.25
C ALA A 129 -2.34 -30.32 -1.21
N ASP A 130 -3.45 -29.81 -0.66
CA ASP A 130 -4.27 -30.57 0.28
C ASP A 130 -5.72 -30.74 -0.20
N PRO A 131 -6.05 -31.90 -0.81
CA PRO A 131 -7.40 -32.20 -1.25
C PRO A 131 -8.44 -32.31 -0.11
N SER A 132 -8.00 -32.45 1.14
CA SER A 132 -8.91 -32.43 2.29
C SER A 132 -9.42 -31.04 2.62
N VAL A 133 -8.70 -30.01 2.18
CA VAL A 133 -9.11 -28.59 2.29
C VAL A 133 -9.76 -28.11 1.00
N PHE A 134 -9.12 -28.33 -0.16
CA PHE A 134 -9.61 -27.91 -1.45
C PHE A 134 -9.74 -29.11 -2.40
N ALA A 135 -10.98 -29.61 -2.57
CA ALA A 135 -11.26 -30.77 -3.42
C ALA A 135 -10.99 -30.50 -4.92
N ALA A 136 -11.13 -29.26 -5.36
CA ALA A 136 -10.87 -28.84 -6.73
C ALA A 136 -10.48 -27.38 -6.79
N VAL A 137 -9.50 -27.06 -7.67
CA VAL A 137 -9.05 -25.70 -7.95
C VAL A 137 -9.37 -25.37 -9.41
N THR A 138 -10.13 -24.31 -9.63
CA THR A 138 -10.52 -23.88 -10.97
C THR A 138 -10.00 -22.47 -11.24
N PRO A 139 -9.10 -22.26 -12.20
CA PRO A 139 -8.65 -20.93 -12.56
C PRO A 139 -9.77 -20.16 -13.25
N ILE A 140 -9.92 -18.88 -12.87
CA ILE A 140 -10.88 -17.94 -13.46
C ILE A 140 -10.18 -16.64 -13.87
N ASP A 141 -10.66 -16.01 -14.93
CA ASP A 141 -10.08 -14.74 -15.40
C ASP A 141 -10.66 -13.53 -14.70
N HIS A 142 -11.88 -13.63 -14.20
CA HIS A 142 -12.58 -12.55 -13.50
C HIS A 142 -13.22 -13.05 -12.22
N VAL A 143 -13.02 -12.29 -11.15
CA VAL A 143 -13.70 -12.58 -9.87
C VAL A 143 -15.20 -12.37 -10.06
N PRO A 144 -16.05 -13.39 -9.80
CA PRO A 144 -17.48 -13.26 -9.96
C PRO A 144 -18.04 -12.24 -8.95
N ALA A 145 -19.02 -11.44 -9.39
CA ALA A 145 -19.67 -10.44 -8.53
C ALA A 145 -20.51 -11.09 -7.41
N SER A 146 -20.92 -12.34 -7.60
CA SER A 146 -21.63 -13.15 -6.59
C SER A 146 -21.19 -14.59 -6.71
N ALA A 147 -21.12 -15.26 -5.58
CA ALA A 147 -20.81 -16.68 -5.52
C ALA A 147 -21.98 -17.52 -6.02
N ALA A 148 -21.70 -18.54 -6.80
CA ALA A 148 -22.70 -19.59 -7.11
C ALA A 148 -23.00 -20.37 -5.83
N GLY A 149 -24.27 -20.78 -5.63
CA GLY A 149 -24.70 -21.46 -4.41
C GLY A 149 -23.88 -22.73 -4.10
N GLY A 150 -23.74 -23.04 -2.82
CA GLY A 150 -22.97 -24.18 -2.30
C GLY A 150 -21.76 -23.75 -1.47
N HIS A 151 -21.04 -24.74 -0.91
CA HIS A 151 -19.77 -24.49 -0.18
C HIS A 151 -18.66 -24.31 -1.19
N HIS A 152 -18.13 -23.09 -1.31
CA HIS A 152 -17.06 -22.80 -2.22
C HIS A 152 -16.17 -21.67 -1.68
N ALA A 153 -14.98 -21.54 -2.26
CA ALA A 153 -14.05 -20.48 -1.95
C ALA A 153 -13.68 -19.68 -3.19
N ILE A 154 -13.32 -18.42 -2.98
CA ILE A 154 -12.70 -17.57 -4.00
C ILE A 154 -11.32 -17.16 -3.47
N ALA A 155 -10.30 -17.48 -4.23
CA ALA A 155 -8.90 -17.12 -3.95
C ALA A 155 -8.45 -16.08 -4.97
N VAL A 156 -8.06 -14.87 -4.50
CA VAL A 156 -7.58 -13.80 -5.35
C VAL A 156 -6.14 -13.49 -5.00
N ALA A 157 -5.22 -13.72 -5.93
CA ALA A 157 -3.82 -13.44 -5.74
C ALA A 157 -3.39 -12.14 -6.43
N SER A 158 -2.41 -11.48 -5.83
CA SER A 158 -1.72 -10.31 -6.39
C SER A 158 -0.24 -10.32 -6.01
N TYR A 159 0.60 -9.69 -6.82
CA TYR A 159 2.04 -9.64 -6.60
C TYR A 159 2.60 -8.25 -6.93
N ALA A 160 3.47 -7.72 -6.08
CA ALA A 160 4.01 -6.38 -6.26
C ALA A 160 5.34 -6.21 -5.53
N LEU A 161 6.11 -5.18 -5.90
CA LEU A 161 7.15 -4.64 -5.04
C LEU A 161 6.52 -3.87 -3.88
N THR A 162 7.17 -3.92 -2.73
CA THR A 162 6.78 -3.10 -1.56
C THR A 162 6.88 -1.61 -1.87
N PRO A 163 6.19 -0.72 -1.13
CA PRO A 163 6.22 0.71 -1.39
C PRO A 163 7.61 1.35 -1.31
N ASP A 164 8.50 0.75 -0.53
CA ASP A 164 9.90 1.15 -0.41
C ASP A 164 10.83 0.41 -1.40
N PHE A 165 10.27 -0.39 -2.30
CA PHE A 165 10.98 -1.21 -3.28
C PHE A 165 11.95 -2.25 -2.68
N SER A 166 11.94 -2.46 -1.37
CA SER A 166 12.90 -3.36 -0.71
C SER A 166 12.58 -4.84 -0.89
N ALA A 167 11.33 -5.23 -1.10
CA ALA A 167 10.90 -6.62 -1.22
C ALA A 167 9.84 -6.83 -2.28
N VAL A 168 9.69 -8.09 -2.72
CA VAL A 168 8.54 -8.58 -3.49
C VAL A 168 7.53 -9.15 -2.50
N GLN A 169 6.27 -8.79 -2.65
CA GLN A 169 5.16 -9.40 -1.93
C GLN A 169 4.24 -10.13 -2.90
N VAL A 170 3.81 -11.34 -2.51
CA VAL A 170 2.69 -12.06 -3.12
C VAL A 170 1.63 -12.20 -2.04
N SER A 171 0.42 -11.74 -2.32
CA SER A 171 -0.68 -11.84 -1.38
C SER A 171 -1.84 -12.62 -1.98
N LEU A 172 -2.42 -13.48 -1.17
CA LEU A 172 -3.59 -14.29 -1.48
C LEU A 172 -4.73 -13.91 -0.52
N SER A 173 -5.85 -13.45 -1.05
CA SER A 173 -7.08 -13.25 -0.29
C SER A 173 -7.98 -14.45 -0.52
N LEU A 174 -8.35 -15.14 0.56
CA LEU A 174 -9.26 -16.27 0.54
C LEU A 174 -10.61 -15.88 1.15
N GLN A 175 -11.67 -16.12 0.41
CA GLN A 175 -13.06 -15.92 0.85
C GLN A 175 -13.79 -17.25 0.78
N ILE A 176 -14.42 -17.68 1.88
CA ILE A 176 -15.21 -18.90 1.93
C ILE A 176 -16.69 -18.53 2.05
N PHE A 177 -17.50 -19.19 1.26
CA PHE A 177 -18.95 -19.01 1.20
C PHE A 177 -19.65 -20.31 1.60
N ASP A 178 -20.65 -20.19 2.45
CA ASP A 178 -21.49 -21.28 2.92
C ASP A 178 -22.93 -21.11 2.36
N GLY A 179 -23.04 -21.27 1.04
CA GLY A 179 -24.33 -21.17 0.33
C GLY A 179 -24.94 -19.77 0.21
N GLY A 180 -24.39 -18.77 0.88
CA GLY A 180 -24.82 -17.37 0.87
C GLY A 180 -24.08 -16.49 -0.13
N SER A 181 -24.59 -15.28 -0.38
CA SER A 181 -23.93 -14.27 -1.22
C SER A 181 -22.81 -13.50 -0.50
N LYS A 182 -22.73 -13.61 0.82
CA LYS A 182 -21.67 -12.98 1.63
C LYS A 182 -20.70 -14.05 2.10
N PRO A 183 -19.40 -13.77 2.09
CA PRO A 183 -18.42 -14.71 2.65
C PRO A 183 -18.64 -14.86 4.16
N THR A 184 -18.60 -16.10 4.63
CA THR A 184 -18.62 -16.45 6.06
C THR A 184 -17.24 -16.37 6.68
N TYR A 185 -16.21 -16.43 5.84
CA TYR A 185 -14.81 -16.30 6.22
C TYR A 185 -14.02 -15.50 5.18
N VAL A 186 -13.14 -14.62 5.64
CA VAL A 186 -12.20 -13.87 4.79
C VAL A 186 -10.86 -13.81 5.50
N ASN A 187 -9.81 -14.24 4.83
CA ASN A 187 -8.45 -14.01 5.35
C ASN A 187 -7.49 -13.64 4.23
N ARG A 188 -6.33 -13.12 4.62
CA ARG A 188 -5.25 -12.71 3.73
C ARG A 188 -3.94 -13.35 4.16
N TYR A 189 -3.28 -13.99 3.21
CA TYR A 189 -1.97 -14.58 3.36
C TYR A 189 -0.96 -13.78 2.55
N VAL A 190 0.17 -13.46 3.12
CA VAL A 190 1.19 -12.64 2.47
C VAL A 190 2.55 -13.32 2.58
N PHE A 191 3.14 -13.58 1.44
CA PHE A 191 4.57 -13.85 1.32
C PHE A 191 5.30 -12.54 1.09
N GLN A 192 6.35 -12.28 1.86
CA GLN A 192 7.32 -11.22 1.59
C GLN A 192 8.70 -11.85 1.38
N SER A 193 9.34 -11.56 0.25
CA SER A 193 10.72 -11.99 0.00
C SER A 193 11.69 -11.37 1.00
N ALA A 194 12.92 -11.87 1.07
CA ALA A 194 13.98 -11.19 1.78
C ALA A 194 14.18 -9.77 1.22
N ARG A 195 14.38 -8.80 2.12
CA ARG A 195 14.53 -7.40 1.74
C ARG A 195 15.90 -7.14 1.14
N LYS A 196 15.92 -6.41 0.03
CA LYS A 196 17.14 -5.78 -0.47
C LYS A 196 17.42 -4.51 0.34
N THR A 197 18.67 -4.29 0.69
CA THR A 197 19.13 -3.12 1.44
C THR A 197 20.19 -2.37 0.64
N LEU A 198 20.15 -1.05 0.71
CA LEU A 198 21.16 -0.20 0.11
C LEU A 198 22.28 0.06 1.12
N ALA A 199 23.51 0.02 0.65
CA ALA A 199 24.62 0.56 1.43
C ALA A 199 24.40 2.07 1.65
N PRO A 200 24.83 2.62 2.81
CA PRO A 200 24.83 4.04 3.01
C PRO A 200 25.62 4.76 1.90
N LYS A 201 25.28 6.03 1.62
CA LYS A 201 26.04 6.87 0.70
C LYS A 201 27.50 6.93 1.12
N THR A 202 28.40 6.74 0.17
CA THR A 202 29.80 7.04 0.35
C THR A 202 30.04 8.56 0.41
N ALA A 203 31.22 9.00 0.84
CA ALA A 203 31.58 10.42 0.79
C ALA A 203 31.53 10.99 -0.64
N GLU A 204 31.79 10.15 -1.64
CA GLU A 204 31.69 10.53 -3.06
C GLU A 204 30.22 10.69 -3.49
N ASP A 205 29.34 9.74 -3.13
CA ASP A 205 27.90 9.85 -3.42
C ASP A 205 27.30 11.12 -2.79
N VAL A 206 27.75 11.47 -1.57
CA VAL A 206 27.29 12.70 -0.89
C VAL A 206 27.75 13.94 -1.68
N ARG A 207 29.00 13.99 -2.11
CA ARG A 207 29.53 15.10 -2.93
C ARG A 207 28.74 15.21 -4.23
N GLN A 208 28.58 14.11 -4.95
CA GLN A 208 27.81 14.07 -6.19
C GLN A 208 26.36 14.56 -6.00
N SER A 209 25.70 14.12 -4.92
CA SER A 209 24.31 14.55 -4.62
C SER A 209 24.24 16.07 -4.35
N ILE A 210 25.25 16.65 -3.69
CA ILE A 210 25.34 18.09 -3.46
C ILE A 210 25.55 18.83 -4.79
N ASP A 211 26.51 18.38 -5.60
CA ASP A 211 26.83 18.99 -6.90
C ASP A 211 25.65 18.92 -7.89
N GLU A 212 24.87 17.84 -7.85
CA GLU A 212 23.65 17.68 -8.66
C GLU A 212 22.58 18.69 -8.24
N GLU A 213 22.36 18.85 -6.93
CA GLU A 213 21.37 19.81 -6.44
C GLU A 213 21.81 21.25 -6.70
N ASP A 214 23.09 21.58 -6.53
CA ASP A 214 23.62 22.90 -6.83
C ASP A 214 23.45 23.23 -8.33
N ARG A 215 23.72 22.26 -9.22
CA ARG A 215 23.50 22.43 -10.67
C ARG A 215 22.01 22.61 -11.00
N ARG A 216 21.13 21.81 -10.37
CA ARG A 216 19.68 21.95 -10.54
C ARG A 216 19.22 23.36 -10.14
N TYR A 217 19.65 23.82 -8.96
CA TYR A 217 19.24 25.12 -8.43
C TYR A 217 19.80 26.27 -9.29
N ALA A 218 21.05 26.17 -9.72
CA ALA A 218 21.67 27.16 -10.62
C ALA A 218 20.90 27.28 -11.95
N ALA A 219 20.41 26.16 -12.50
CA ALA A 219 19.65 26.15 -13.75
C ALA A 219 18.29 26.87 -13.67
N LEU A 220 17.76 27.11 -12.47
CA LEU A 220 16.50 27.84 -12.27
C LEU A 220 16.65 29.35 -12.42
N ASP A 221 17.88 29.86 -12.44
CA ASP A 221 18.21 31.31 -12.52
C ASP A 221 17.35 32.17 -11.57
N VAL A 222 17.35 31.78 -10.30
CA VAL A 222 16.52 32.41 -9.26
C VAL A 222 16.79 33.93 -9.17
N ASN A 223 18.01 34.37 -9.45
CA ASN A 223 18.38 35.80 -9.45
C ASN A 223 17.63 36.57 -10.55
N ALA A 224 17.52 36.03 -11.77
CA ALA A 224 16.73 36.65 -12.84
C ALA A 224 15.24 36.65 -12.48
N GLN A 225 14.72 35.59 -11.86
CA GLN A 225 13.33 35.55 -11.39
C GLN A 225 13.08 36.61 -10.30
N ILE A 226 13.99 36.83 -9.36
CA ILE A 226 13.91 37.89 -8.33
C ILE A 226 13.88 39.27 -9.01
N ALA A 227 14.78 39.52 -9.97
CA ALA A 227 14.79 40.78 -10.72
C ALA A 227 13.46 41.04 -11.44
N ARG A 228 12.91 40.01 -12.09
CA ARG A 228 11.59 40.07 -12.75
C ARG A 228 10.46 40.32 -11.73
N ALA A 229 10.45 39.65 -10.58
CA ALA A 229 9.46 39.86 -9.53
C ALA A 229 9.49 41.28 -8.97
N ASN A 230 10.68 41.88 -8.85
CA ASN A 230 10.87 43.26 -8.43
C ASN A 230 10.37 44.26 -9.46
N ALA A 231 10.63 44.01 -10.75
CA ALA A 231 10.13 44.82 -11.85
C ALA A 231 8.58 44.82 -11.94
N LEU A 232 7.94 43.70 -11.62
CA LEU A 232 6.49 43.56 -11.56
C LEU A 232 5.85 44.25 -10.33
N GLY A 233 6.63 44.67 -9.38
CA GLY A 233 6.20 45.41 -8.18
C GLY A 233 5.11 44.69 -7.38
N ARG A 234 4.04 45.41 -7.01
CA ARG A 234 2.92 44.87 -6.21
C ARG A 234 1.81 44.21 -7.03
N SER A 235 2.03 43.93 -8.30
CA SER A 235 1.04 43.23 -9.14
C SER A 235 0.77 41.82 -8.61
N THR A 236 -0.39 41.25 -9.00
CA THR A 236 -0.74 39.84 -8.69
C THR A 236 0.28 38.87 -9.26
N GLU A 237 0.82 39.15 -10.47
CA GLU A 237 1.85 38.33 -11.08
C GLU A 237 3.17 38.40 -10.29
N GLY A 238 3.59 39.61 -9.86
CA GLY A 238 4.75 39.79 -9.00
C GLY A 238 4.61 39.07 -7.66
N ALA A 239 3.42 39.07 -7.06
CA ALA A 239 3.15 38.33 -5.84
C ALA A 239 3.26 36.82 -6.03
N ARG A 240 2.67 36.27 -7.12
CA ARG A 240 2.76 34.84 -7.46
C ARG A 240 4.21 34.42 -7.70
N LEU A 241 4.98 35.22 -8.43
CA LEU A 241 6.38 34.91 -8.71
C LEU A 241 7.24 34.90 -7.43
N ARG A 242 7.03 35.87 -6.51
CA ARG A 242 7.70 35.85 -5.20
C ARG A 242 7.37 34.61 -4.38
N THR A 243 6.10 34.17 -4.37
CA THR A 243 5.70 32.94 -3.69
C THR A 243 6.39 31.73 -4.29
N ALA A 244 6.46 31.62 -5.63
CA ALA A 244 7.16 30.55 -6.31
C ALA A 244 8.67 30.53 -6.00
N ILE A 245 9.33 31.70 -5.99
CA ILE A 245 10.74 31.83 -5.61
C ILE A 245 10.98 31.35 -4.18
N LEU A 246 10.15 31.75 -3.23
CA LEU A 246 10.28 31.32 -1.84
C LEU A 246 10.07 29.81 -1.68
N ALA A 247 9.11 29.24 -2.42
CA ALA A 247 8.89 27.80 -2.45
C ALA A 247 10.14 27.07 -2.96
N GLU A 248 10.72 27.53 -4.09
CA GLU A 248 11.91 26.92 -4.68
C GLU A 248 13.16 27.05 -3.78
N GLN A 249 13.34 28.18 -3.13
CA GLN A 249 14.43 28.37 -2.15
C GLN A 249 14.28 27.42 -0.95
N ASN A 250 13.05 27.23 -0.47
CA ASN A 250 12.79 26.30 0.62
C ASN A 250 13.01 24.84 0.17
N GLU A 251 12.57 24.49 -1.04
CA GLU A 251 12.82 23.17 -1.61
C GLU A 251 14.30 22.88 -1.77
N HIS A 252 15.07 23.81 -2.33
CA HIS A 252 16.53 23.70 -2.43
C HIS A 252 17.16 23.44 -1.07
N ARG A 253 16.78 24.20 -0.03
CA ARG A 253 17.28 24.00 1.33
C ARG A 253 16.99 22.58 1.85
N LEU A 254 15.79 22.06 1.61
CA LEU A 254 15.41 20.71 2.03
C LEU A 254 16.16 19.63 1.26
N ARG A 255 16.33 19.81 -0.07
CA ARG A 255 17.08 18.89 -0.93
C ARG A 255 18.57 18.88 -0.55
N MET A 256 19.18 20.03 -0.29
CA MET A 256 20.56 20.13 0.20
C MET A 256 20.74 19.45 1.56
N ALA A 257 19.76 19.61 2.48
CA ALA A 257 19.79 18.91 3.76
C ALA A 257 19.69 17.38 3.58
N SER A 258 18.95 16.92 2.58
CA SER A 258 18.87 15.50 2.21
C SER A 258 20.15 15.02 1.53
N ALA A 259 20.70 15.79 0.59
CA ALA A 259 21.92 15.47 -0.14
C ALA A 259 23.11 15.18 0.79
N ARG A 260 23.22 15.94 1.88
CA ARG A 260 24.28 15.82 2.89
C ARG A 260 24.15 14.60 3.81
N LYS A 261 23.02 13.90 3.80
CA LYS A 261 22.83 12.69 4.63
C LYS A 261 23.54 11.50 3.99
N SER A 262 24.02 10.59 4.81
CA SER A 262 24.55 9.29 4.38
C SER A 262 23.46 8.28 3.96
N VAL A 263 22.19 8.67 4.07
CA VAL A 263 21.04 7.84 3.69
C VAL A 263 20.49 8.37 2.37
N TRP A 264 20.16 7.46 1.46
CA TRP A 264 19.50 7.80 0.20
C TRP A 264 18.09 8.38 0.48
N ASP A 265 17.67 9.37 -0.27
CA ASP A 265 16.29 9.82 -0.24
C ASP A 265 15.34 8.75 -0.86
N ALA A 266 14.05 8.97 -0.78
CA ALA A 266 13.07 7.99 -1.22
C ALA A 266 13.15 7.70 -2.73
N ASP A 267 13.40 8.73 -3.54
CA ASP A 267 13.49 8.62 -5.00
C ASP A 267 14.75 7.83 -5.41
N ALA A 268 15.91 8.22 -4.93
CA ALA A 268 17.17 7.53 -5.18
C ALA A 268 17.17 6.10 -4.63
N SER A 269 16.53 5.88 -3.47
CA SER A 269 16.36 4.53 -2.90
C SER A 269 15.52 3.65 -3.79
N ALA A 270 14.35 4.12 -4.23
CA ALA A 270 13.46 3.36 -5.10
C ALA A 270 14.13 3.03 -6.43
N GLN A 271 14.81 4.01 -7.04
CA GLN A 271 15.53 3.81 -8.30
C GLN A 271 16.63 2.74 -8.18
N ARG A 272 17.46 2.82 -7.13
CA ARG A 272 18.56 1.87 -6.90
C ARG A 272 18.04 0.47 -6.57
N LEU A 273 17.03 0.36 -5.72
CA LEU A 273 16.42 -0.93 -5.40
C LEU A 273 15.72 -1.55 -6.61
N ALA A 274 15.02 -0.75 -7.42
CA ALA A 274 14.43 -1.22 -8.67
C ALA A 274 15.51 -1.73 -9.64
N ALA A 275 16.64 -1.01 -9.76
CA ALA A 275 17.78 -1.47 -10.55
C ALA A 275 18.33 -2.82 -10.06
N MET A 276 18.50 -3.00 -8.73
CA MET A 276 18.91 -4.27 -8.14
C MET A 276 17.93 -5.42 -8.44
N TRP A 277 16.62 -5.12 -8.46
CA TRP A 277 15.60 -6.13 -8.84
C TRP A 277 15.61 -6.45 -10.34
N ALA A 278 16.05 -5.51 -11.18
CA ALA A 278 16.16 -5.67 -12.63
C ALA A 278 17.43 -6.40 -13.06
N GLU A 279 18.45 -6.53 -12.19
CA GLU A 279 19.69 -7.23 -12.46
C GLU A 279 19.44 -8.65 -13.00
N ASP A 280 20.31 -9.11 -13.88
CA ASP A 280 20.28 -10.45 -14.50
C ASP A 280 18.90 -10.81 -15.10
N GLY A 281 18.21 -9.83 -15.69
CA GLY A 281 16.89 -10.04 -16.27
C GLY A 281 15.81 -10.35 -15.23
N GLY A 282 15.94 -9.79 -14.02
CA GLY A 282 14.95 -9.93 -12.95
C GLY A 282 14.94 -11.31 -12.26
N VAL A 283 16.05 -12.04 -12.28
CA VAL A 283 16.17 -13.38 -11.67
C VAL A 283 15.70 -13.40 -10.22
N ALA A 284 16.05 -12.36 -9.44
CA ALA A 284 15.64 -12.29 -8.03
C ALA A 284 14.12 -12.17 -7.86
N VAL A 285 13.45 -11.42 -8.75
CA VAL A 285 11.97 -11.31 -8.76
C VAL A 285 11.35 -12.66 -9.14
N LYS A 286 11.83 -13.28 -10.22
CA LYS A 286 11.34 -14.58 -10.69
C LYS A 286 11.42 -15.64 -9.60
N ARG A 287 12.55 -15.68 -8.87
CA ARG A 287 12.75 -16.57 -7.73
C ARG A 287 11.74 -16.28 -6.61
N ALA A 288 11.57 -15.02 -6.21
CA ALA A 288 10.61 -14.64 -5.17
C ALA A 288 9.18 -15.05 -5.52
N LEU A 289 8.77 -14.89 -6.80
CA LEU A 289 7.44 -15.32 -7.25
C LEU A 289 7.29 -16.85 -7.19
N GLN A 290 8.33 -17.62 -7.50
CA GLN A 290 8.33 -19.10 -7.42
C GLN A 290 8.31 -19.60 -5.96
N GLU A 291 9.08 -18.97 -5.08
CA GLU A 291 9.14 -19.33 -3.65
C GLU A 291 7.83 -19.04 -2.90
N SER A 292 6.96 -18.17 -3.44
CA SER A 292 5.73 -17.78 -2.77
C SER A 292 4.72 -18.92 -2.59
N GLY A 293 4.64 -19.86 -3.53
CA GLY A 293 3.63 -20.93 -3.52
C GLY A 293 3.71 -21.83 -2.27
N PRO A 294 4.81 -22.55 -2.05
CA PRO A 294 4.95 -23.42 -0.87
C PRO A 294 4.77 -22.68 0.46
N ILE A 295 5.13 -21.40 0.49
CA ILE A 295 4.98 -20.58 1.70
C ILE A 295 3.52 -20.19 1.92
N LEU A 296 2.79 -19.82 0.87
CA LEU A 296 1.37 -19.52 0.97
C LEU A 296 0.54 -20.77 1.34
N GLU A 297 0.90 -21.95 0.79
CA GLU A 297 0.37 -23.24 1.23
C GLU A 297 0.51 -23.42 2.75
N HIS A 298 1.73 -23.25 3.27
CA HIS A 298 2.00 -23.34 4.69
C HIS A 298 1.16 -22.35 5.52
N LEU A 299 0.97 -21.10 5.05
CA LEU A 299 0.15 -20.12 5.75
C LEU A 299 -1.33 -20.51 5.77
N ILE A 300 -1.85 -21.06 4.67
CA ILE A 300 -3.23 -21.57 4.58
C ILE A 300 -3.41 -22.73 5.57
N ASP A 301 -2.47 -23.65 5.60
CA ASP A 301 -2.50 -24.80 6.51
C ASP A 301 -2.47 -24.37 7.98
N LEU A 302 -1.61 -23.42 8.33
CA LEU A 302 -1.55 -22.87 9.68
C LEU A 302 -2.88 -22.23 10.11
N ASP A 303 -3.58 -21.60 9.18
CA ASP A 303 -4.84 -20.92 9.47
C ASP A 303 -6.04 -21.88 9.54
N LEU A 304 -6.16 -22.75 8.55
CA LEU A 304 -7.33 -23.63 8.43
C LEU A 304 -7.23 -24.91 9.27
N LYS A 305 -6.03 -25.35 9.64
CA LYS A 305 -5.81 -26.58 10.43
C LYS A 305 -5.39 -26.31 11.87
N ALA A 306 -4.92 -25.11 12.20
CA ALA A 306 -4.46 -24.78 13.54
C ALA A 306 -5.61 -24.22 14.40
N PRO A 307 -5.57 -24.46 15.73
CA PRO A 307 -6.54 -23.83 16.64
C PRO A 307 -6.35 -22.31 16.64
N VAL A 308 -7.48 -21.59 16.61
CA VAL A 308 -7.52 -20.14 16.65
C VAL A 308 -6.76 -19.62 17.87
N GLN A 309 -5.73 -18.78 17.63
CA GLN A 309 -5.03 -18.11 18.72
C GLN A 309 -5.88 -16.95 19.25
N THR A 310 -6.48 -17.16 20.43
CA THR A 310 -7.18 -16.11 21.16
C THR A 310 -6.17 -15.32 22.00
N GLY A 311 -6.15 -14.00 21.86
CA GLY A 311 -5.31 -13.10 22.66
C GLY A 311 -5.11 -11.75 22.00
N ASP A 312 -4.55 -10.80 22.74
CA ASP A 312 -4.23 -9.48 22.21
C ASP A 312 -3.07 -9.57 21.22
N ILE A 313 -3.32 -9.14 19.99
CA ILE A 313 -2.32 -9.06 18.94
C ILE A 313 -1.83 -7.61 18.85
N PRO A 314 -0.52 -7.35 19.06
CA PRO A 314 0.07 -6.02 18.91
C PRO A 314 -0.15 -5.45 17.50
N VAL A 315 -0.04 -4.13 17.34
CA VAL A 315 -0.13 -3.48 16.02
C VAL A 315 0.95 -4.00 15.07
N SER A 316 2.14 -4.29 15.60
CA SER A 316 3.26 -4.90 14.87
C SER A 316 3.03 -6.35 14.43
N GLY A 317 1.96 -6.99 14.92
CA GLY A 317 1.72 -8.41 14.76
C GLY A 317 2.35 -9.26 15.88
N LYS A 318 1.93 -10.53 15.95
CA LYS A 318 2.45 -11.54 16.87
C LYS A 318 3.07 -12.67 16.04
N GLN A 319 4.31 -13.03 16.36
CA GLN A 319 4.91 -14.21 15.75
C GLN A 319 4.22 -15.47 16.29
N ILE A 320 3.78 -16.33 15.38
CA ILE A 320 3.04 -17.54 15.69
C ILE A 320 3.76 -18.80 15.26
N ALA A 321 4.67 -18.70 14.29
CA ALA A 321 5.51 -19.80 13.80
C ALA A 321 6.81 -19.23 13.23
N GLY A 322 7.74 -20.09 12.87
CA GLY A 322 8.96 -19.72 12.18
C GLY A 322 10.13 -20.67 12.47
N ASP A 323 11.19 -20.46 11.69
CA ASP A 323 12.47 -21.15 11.78
C ASP A 323 13.65 -20.16 11.73
N ALA A 324 14.84 -20.64 11.40
CA ALA A 324 16.04 -19.80 11.29
C ALA A 324 16.00 -18.81 10.13
N GLU A 325 15.23 -19.10 9.07
CA GLU A 325 15.19 -18.34 7.83
C GLU A 325 13.96 -17.46 7.74
N ARG A 326 12.80 -17.96 8.19
CA ARG A 326 11.52 -17.28 8.05
C ARG A 326 10.70 -17.28 9.34
N CYS A 327 9.93 -16.23 9.54
CA CYS A 327 8.93 -16.17 10.62
C CYS A 327 7.54 -15.90 10.03
N VAL A 328 6.52 -16.34 10.76
CA VAL A 328 5.10 -16.08 10.44
C VAL A 328 4.53 -15.15 11.50
N LEU A 329 4.03 -14.02 11.06
CA LEU A 329 3.34 -13.03 11.89
C LEU A 329 1.84 -13.11 11.65
N MET A 330 1.08 -13.11 12.73
CA MET A 330 -0.37 -12.86 12.70
C MET A 330 -0.63 -11.40 13.05
N ARG A 331 -1.41 -10.72 12.22
CA ARG A 331 -1.82 -9.33 12.45
C ARG A 331 -3.17 -9.24 13.17
N ARG A 332 -3.53 -8.03 13.62
CA ARG A 332 -4.81 -7.78 14.29
C ARG A 332 -6.05 -8.10 13.44
N ASP A 333 -5.93 -7.98 12.12
CA ASP A 333 -6.98 -8.30 11.16
C ASP A 333 -7.07 -9.81 10.85
N GLY A 334 -6.22 -10.63 11.49
CA GLY A 334 -6.14 -12.07 11.28
C GLY A 334 -5.22 -12.47 10.13
N SER A 335 -4.74 -11.55 9.31
CA SER A 335 -3.86 -11.86 8.19
C SER A 335 -2.56 -12.52 8.65
N LEU A 336 -2.09 -13.52 7.91
CA LEU A 336 -0.83 -14.21 8.15
C LEU A 336 0.22 -13.75 7.16
N ILE A 337 1.39 -13.42 7.67
CA ILE A 337 2.49 -12.88 6.87
C ILE A 337 3.75 -13.71 7.13
N SER A 338 4.32 -14.28 6.09
CA SER A 338 5.64 -14.90 6.14
C SER A 338 6.69 -13.97 5.59
N LEU A 339 7.75 -13.72 6.36
CA LEU A 339 8.89 -12.88 5.97
C LEU A 339 10.20 -13.49 6.51
N ALA A 340 11.34 -13.03 6.02
CA ALA A 340 12.63 -13.46 6.53
C ALA A 340 12.79 -13.02 7.99
N THR A 341 13.34 -13.91 8.86
CA THR A 341 13.36 -13.74 10.31
C THR A 341 14.02 -12.44 10.78
N LYS A 342 14.95 -11.89 10.00
CA LYS A 342 15.64 -10.62 10.31
C LYS A 342 14.96 -9.39 9.74
N ASP A 343 13.90 -9.58 8.95
CA ASP A 343 13.21 -8.51 8.26
C ASP A 343 12.00 -7.99 9.06
N SER A 344 11.54 -6.82 8.70
CA SER A 344 10.25 -6.27 9.12
C SER A 344 9.25 -6.30 7.99
N TYR A 345 7.98 -6.46 8.32
CA TYR A 345 6.90 -6.37 7.34
C TYR A 345 6.76 -4.94 6.83
N VAL A 346 6.74 -4.79 5.51
CA VAL A 346 6.51 -3.51 4.85
C VAL A 346 5.03 -3.42 4.50
N ASP A 347 4.32 -2.57 5.22
CA ASP A 347 2.88 -2.41 5.04
C ASP A 347 2.57 -1.38 3.95
N ALA A 348 1.70 -1.74 3.03
CA ALA A 348 1.18 -0.85 2.00
C ALA A 348 -0.06 -0.05 2.42
N THR A 349 -0.54 -0.25 3.66
CA THR A 349 -1.68 0.54 4.16
C THR A 349 -1.30 2.01 4.33
N PRO A 350 -2.21 2.94 3.99
CA PRO A 350 -1.99 4.36 4.26
C PRO A 350 -1.68 4.59 5.74
N LYS A 351 -0.62 5.34 6.01
CA LYS A 351 -0.23 5.71 7.37
C LYS A 351 -1.00 6.95 7.79
N LEU A 352 -1.54 6.94 9.02
CA LEU A 352 -2.04 8.17 9.63
C LEU A 352 -0.83 9.05 9.98
N GLY A 353 -0.84 10.28 9.47
CA GLY A 353 0.18 11.27 9.79
C GLY A 353 0.18 11.65 11.28
N PRO A 354 1.24 12.30 11.76
CA PRO A 354 1.33 12.74 13.15
C PRO A 354 0.17 13.66 13.50
N GLU A 355 -0.38 13.52 14.72
CA GLU A 355 -1.42 14.42 15.23
C GLU A 355 -0.91 15.85 15.23
N VAL A 356 -1.54 16.72 14.45
CA VAL A 356 -1.31 18.17 14.54
C VAL A 356 -2.00 18.65 15.80
N ARG A 357 -1.28 18.72 16.92
CA ARG A 357 -1.78 19.35 18.15
C ARG A 357 -1.84 20.85 17.92
N MET A 358 -3.03 21.36 17.67
CA MET A 358 -3.27 22.79 17.75
C MET A 358 -3.05 23.23 19.21
N PRO A 359 -2.30 24.32 19.46
CA PRO A 359 -2.17 24.84 20.80
C PRO A 359 -3.57 25.18 21.31
N VAL A 360 -3.94 24.61 22.46
CA VAL A 360 -5.17 25.00 23.15
C VAL A 360 -4.97 26.45 23.52
N SER A 361 -5.64 27.35 22.81
CA SER A 361 -5.71 28.75 23.20
C SER A 361 -6.29 28.79 24.61
N ALA A 362 -5.48 29.17 25.59
CA ALA A 362 -5.94 29.40 26.95
C ALA A 362 -7.01 30.44 26.87
N ALA A 363 -8.27 30.05 27.01
CA ALA A 363 -9.36 30.98 27.26
C ALA A 363 -9.09 31.66 28.61
N ARG A 364 -8.75 32.94 28.55
CA ARG A 364 -8.86 33.85 29.68
C ARG A 364 -10.27 34.41 29.76
#